data_e67dd3978df426cef491717be517c685
#
_entry.id   e67dd3978df426cef491717be517c685
#
_cell.length_a   1.000
_cell.length_b   1.000
_cell.length_c   1.000
_cell.angle_alpha   90.00
_cell.angle_beta   90.00
_cell.angle_gamma   90.00
#
_symmetry.space_group_name_H-M   'P 1'
#
loop_
_entity.id
_entity.type
_entity.pdbx_description
1 polymer ?
#
loop_
_entity_poly.entity_id
_entity_poly.type
_entity_poly.pdbx_seq_one_letter_code
_entity_poly.pdbx_strand_id
1 'polypeptide(L)'
;MKHGGPEALEVLDVPEVDAGPGQIRIRNYAAAVNPTDVAARNGLMAEYQKINPPPYVPGMDAAGIVDQLGEGVETDIKIGDEVMAMVVPSGNYGAYREQIVLDQNAVVRAPKDTSHIEACTLPMNSLTARLSLDLLGLKEGQVLAVTGSPGAYGGYVVQLAKADGLTVIADSNESDEELLKSLGVDIIIPRGEGYAETIRQQFPNGVDGIADGALLNELAIDAVKDGGSFTSIRGFKGKPQREIDFTTTWVTAYDCKKDI
;
A
#
# COMPACT_ATOMS: atom_id res chain seq x y z
N MET A 1 -3.60 27.17 4.39
CA MET A 1 -3.73 26.07 3.44
C MET A 1 -5.18 25.98 3.01
N LYS A 2 -5.42 25.69 1.73
CA LYS A 2 -6.74 25.49 1.17
C LYS A 2 -6.89 24.01 0.82
N HIS A 3 -7.81 23.31 1.47
CA HIS A 3 -8.21 21.98 1.06
C HIS A 3 -9.24 22.08 -0.07
N GLY A 4 -9.26 21.09 -0.97
CA GLY A 4 -10.20 21.11 -2.09
C GLY A 4 -9.91 20.04 -3.14
N GLY A 5 -10.40 20.25 -4.35
CA GLY A 5 -10.12 19.42 -5.51
C GLY A 5 -8.67 19.58 -6.00
N PRO A 6 -8.35 19.07 -7.21
CA PRO A 6 -7.00 19.20 -7.78
C PRO A 6 -6.46 20.63 -7.84
N GLU A 7 -7.34 21.61 -7.94
CA GLU A 7 -7.03 23.04 -7.93
C GLU A 7 -6.49 23.57 -6.59
N ALA A 8 -6.50 22.76 -5.55
CA ALA A 8 -5.88 23.11 -4.26
C ALA A 8 -4.37 22.86 -4.25
N LEU A 9 -3.83 22.14 -5.24
CA LEU A 9 -2.41 21.93 -5.40
C LEU A 9 -1.76 23.14 -6.08
N GLU A 10 -0.65 23.59 -5.53
CA GLU A 10 0.14 24.72 -6.04
C GLU A 10 1.60 24.27 -6.19
N VAL A 11 2.27 24.76 -7.24
CA VAL A 11 3.71 24.58 -7.40
C VAL A 11 4.43 25.64 -6.56
N LEU A 12 5.36 25.18 -5.73
CA LEU A 12 6.14 26.06 -4.86
C LEU A 12 7.64 25.82 -5.07
N ASP A 13 8.41 26.91 -5.13
CA ASP A 13 9.86 26.82 -5.02
C ASP A 13 10.25 26.59 -3.56
N VAL A 14 11.01 25.55 -3.32
CA VAL A 14 11.54 25.19 -2.00
C VAL A 14 13.06 25.11 -2.04
N PRO A 15 13.77 25.44 -0.96
CA PRO A 15 15.22 25.29 -0.90
C PRO A 15 15.64 23.83 -1.15
N GLU A 16 16.74 23.66 -1.85
CA GLU A 16 17.41 22.36 -1.93
C GLU A 16 17.89 21.94 -0.54
N VAL A 17 17.85 20.63 -0.29
CA VAL A 17 18.28 20.04 0.98
C VAL A 17 19.32 18.98 0.70
N ASP A 18 20.47 19.07 1.36
CA ASP A 18 21.52 18.07 1.29
C ASP A 18 21.19 16.84 2.13
N ALA A 19 21.67 15.68 1.67
CA ALA A 19 21.58 14.45 2.45
C ALA A 19 22.44 14.52 3.71
N GLY A 20 21.80 14.43 4.87
CA GLY A 20 22.46 14.31 6.16
C GLY A 20 23.00 12.89 6.43
N PRO A 21 23.60 12.65 7.61
CA PRO A 21 24.11 11.33 7.97
C PRO A 21 23.04 10.24 7.87
N GLY A 22 23.37 9.10 7.23
CA GLY A 22 22.48 7.97 7.03
C GLY A 22 21.35 8.21 6.01
N GLN A 23 21.40 9.32 5.26
CA GLN A 23 20.35 9.70 4.30
C GLN A 23 20.83 9.61 2.86
N ILE A 24 19.86 9.39 1.97
CA ILE A 24 20.02 9.34 0.51
C ILE A 24 19.17 10.45 -0.10
N ARG A 25 19.74 11.25 -1.00
CA ARG A 25 18.96 12.19 -1.80
C ARG A 25 18.69 11.59 -3.18
N ILE A 26 17.43 11.70 -3.58
CA ILE A 26 16.93 11.22 -4.87
C ILE A 26 16.48 12.42 -5.69
N ARG A 27 16.98 12.53 -6.94
CA ARG A 27 16.33 13.32 -7.97
C ARG A 27 15.11 12.53 -8.43
N ASN A 28 13.92 13.04 -8.06
CA ASN A 28 12.66 12.34 -8.27
C ASN A 28 12.13 12.59 -9.69
N TYR A 29 11.81 11.53 -10.40
CA TYR A 29 11.25 11.58 -11.76
C TYR A 29 9.79 11.19 -11.82
N ALA A 30 9.31 10.42 -10.86
CA ALA A 30 7.92 10.00 -10.79
C ALA A 30 7.45 9.80 -9.34
N ALA A 31 6.21 10.12 -9.09
CA ALA A 31 5.49 9.89 -7.84
C ALA A 31 4.08 9.38 -8.13
N ALA A 32 3.66 8.30 -7.47
CA ALA A 32 2.30 7.79 -7.63
C ALA A 32 1.27 8.66 -6.92
N VAL A 33 0.03 8.63 -7.40
CA VAL A 33 -1.11 9.26 -6.74
C VAL A 33 -1.92 8.19 -6.02
N ASN A 34 -1.94 8.26 -4.71
CA ASN A 34 -2.65 7.31 -3.85
C ASN A 34 -3.94 7.91 -3.26
N PRO A 35 -4.91 7.09 -2.85
CA PRO A 35 -6.09 7.56 -2.14
C PRO A 35 -5.78 8.40 -0.89
N THR A 36 -4.64 8.13 -0.24
CA THR A 36 -4.15 8.90 0.92
C THR A 36 -3.78 10.33 0.54
N ASP A 37 -3.15 10.55 -0.63
CA ASP A 37 -2.82 11.88 -1.13
C ASP A 37 -4.08 12.69 -1.42
N VAL A 38 -5.10 12.04 -2.00
CA VAL A 38 -6.40 12.64 -2.24
C VAL A 38 -7.08 12.99 -0.91
N ALA A 39 -7.03 12.10 0.08
CA ALA A 39 -7.58 12.33 1.42
C ALA A 39 -6.87 13.51 2.13
N ALA A 40 -5.56 13.60 2.00
CA ALA A 40 -4.78 14.72 2.54
C ALA A 40 -5.16 16.05 1.86
N ARG A 41 -5.25 16.07 0.53
CA ARG A 41 -5.59 17.25 -0.26
C ARG A 41 -7.00 17.76 0.03
N ASN A 42 -8.00 16.91 0.13
CA ASN A 42 -9.39 17.31 0.34
C ASN A 42 -9.75 17.56 1.82
N GLY A 43 -8.79 17.42 2.74
CA GLY A 43 -8.94 17.78 4.15
C GLY A 43 -9.39 16.66 5.08
N LEU A 44 -9.60 15.43 4.59
CA LEU A 44 -9.94 14.29 5.46
C LEU A 44 -8.85 13.98 6.49
N MET A 45 -7.60 14.41 6.22
CA MET A 45 -6.45 14.24 7.11
C MET A 45 -6.02 15.55 7.79
N ALA A 46 -6.88 16.59 7.81
CA ALA A 46 -6.52 17.92 8.30
C ALA A 46 -6.01 17.94 9.74
N GLU A 47 -6.60 17.14 10.64
CA GLU A 47 -6.16 17.08 12.04
C GLU A 47 -4.76 16.44 12.17
N TYR A 48 -4.44 15.44 11.36
CA TYR A 48 -3.10 14.86 11.31
C TYR A 48 -2.09 15.85 10.73
N GLN A 49 -2.46 16.58 9.69
CA GLN A 49 -1.60 17.58 9.05
C GLN A 49 -1.22 18.73 9.99
N LYS A 50 -2.08 19.13 10.92
CA LYS A 50 -1.81 20.21 11.88
C LYS A 50 -0.63 19.95 12.83
N ILE A 51 -0.17 18.71 12.95
CA ILE A 51 1.00 18.35 13.78
C ILE A 51 2.28 19.01 13.26
N ASN A 52 2.35 19.26 11.95
CA ASN A 52 3.50 19.87 11.30
C ASN A 52 3.14 21.20 10.64
N PRO A 53 4.10 22.14 10.54
CA PRO A 53 3.84 23.41 9.85
C PRO A 53 3.68 23.21 8.34
N PRO A 54 2.88 24.07 7.66
CA PRO A 54 2.82 24.10 6.20
C PRO A 54 4.16 24.61 5.59
N PRO A 55 4.40 24.41 4.27
CA PRO A 55 3.49 23.77 3.31
C PRO A 55 3.37 22.26 3.54
N TYR A 56 2.24 21.67 3.08
CA TYR A 56 2.07 20.22 3.11
C TYR A 56 2.31 19.67 1.72
N VAL A 57 3.36 18.87 1.60
CA VAL A 57 3.71 18.19 0.34
C VAL A 57 3.16 16.76 0.38
N PRO A 58 2.24 16.40 -0.53
CA PRO A 58 1.74 15.04 -0.63
C PRO A 58 2.75 14.12 -1.33
N GLY A 59 2.36 12.84 -1.51
CA GLY A 59 3.11 11.83 -2.24
C GLY A 59 3.76 10.82 -1.29
N MET A 60 3.35 9.55 -1.44
CA MET A 60 3.85 8.44 -0.62
C MET A 60 4.85 7.56 -1.37
N ASP A 61 5.01 7.74 -2.67
CA ASP A 61 5.90 6.95 -3.51
C ASP A 61 6.81 7.85 -4.32
N ALA A 62 8.08 7.50 -4.39
CA ALA A 62 9.07 8.17 -5.21
C ALA A 62 9.83 7.17 -6.07
N ALA A 63 10.17 7.54 -7.30
CA ALA A 63 11.14 6.83 -8.12
C ALA A 63 12.01 7.82 -8.89
N GLY A 64 13.31 7.54 -8.91
CA GLY A 64 14.27 8.45 -9.52
C GLY A 64 15.69 7.94 -9.43
N ILE A 65 16.63 8.86 -9.47
CA ILE A 65 18.07 8.58 -9.49
C ILE A 65 18.71 9.15 -8.23
N VAL A 66 19.57 8.36 -7.59
CA VAL A 66 20.38 8.83 -6.46
C VAL A 66 21.36 9.89 -6.93
N ASP A 67 21.32 11.07 -6.36
CA ASP A 67 22.24 12.17 -6.69
C ASP A 67 23.17 12.56 -5.53
N GLN A 68 22.87 12.13 -4.29
CA GLN A 68 23.72 12.34 -3.13
C GLN A 68 23.58 11.25 -2.08
N LEU A 69 24.69 10.86 -1.46
CA LEU A 69 24.74 9.99 -0.27
C LEU A 69 25.29 10.79 0.90
N GLY A 70 24.61 10.74 2.04
CA GLY A 70 25.07 11.34 3.28
C GLY A 70 26.19 10.52 3.95
N GLU A 71 26.80 11.08 4.96
CA GLU A 71 27.84 10.40 5.74
C GLU A 71 27.26 9.16 6.45
N GLY A 72 28.06 8.07 6.50
CA GLY A 72 27.67 6.86 7.23
C GLY A 72 26.51 6.07 6.60
N VAL A 73 26.16 6.30 5.32
CA VAL A 73 25.21 5.47 4.60
C VAL A 73 25.78 4.08 4.39
N GLU A 74 25.11 3.08 4.94
CA GLU A 74 25.47 1.65 4.85
C GLU A 74 24.52 0.94 3.86
N THR A 75 24.83 1.01 2.57
CA THR A 75 24.06 0.39 1.50
C THR A 75 24.96 0.04 0.31
N ASP A 76 24.49 -0.85 -0.55
CA ASP A 76 25.11 -1.13 -1.83
C ASP A 76 24.63 -0.17 -2.96
N ILE A 77 23.69 0.73 -2.66
CA ILE A 77 23.18 1.78 -3.55
C ILE A 77 24.30 2.83 -3.77
N LYS A 78 24.42 3.31 -5.01
CA LYS A 78 25.43 4.29 -5.43
C LYS A 78 24.77 5.50 -6.08
N ILE A 79 25.50 6.62 -6.12
CA ILE A 79 25.13 7.77 -6.95
C ILE A 79 24.99 7.33 -8.40
N GLY A 80 23.87 7.68 -9.03
CA GLY A 80 23.50 7.28 -10.38
C GLY A 80 22.61 6.04 -10.45
N ASP A 81 22.41 5.29 -9.36
CA ASP A 81 21.51 4.15 -9.37
C ASP A 81 20.04 4.61 -9.47
N GLU A 82 19.27 3.84 -10.24
CA GLU A 82 17.81 3.97 -10.31
C GLU A 82 17.18 3.32 -9.09
N VAL A 83 16.34 4.08 -8.40
CA VAL A 83 15.76 3.69 -7.11
C VAL A 83 14.29 4.01 -7.03
N MET A 84 13.62 3.30 -6.12
CA MET A 84 12.28 3.62 -5.67
C MET A 84 12.25 3.70 -4.15
N ALA A 85 11.27 4.41 -3.61
CA ALA A 85 11.16 4.63 -2.17
C ALA A 85 9.73 4.86 -1.73
N MET A 86 9.41 4.40 -0.53
CA MET A 86 8.20 4.83 0.14
C MET A 86 8.48 6.07 0.98
N VAL A 87 7.53 6.98 1.01
CA VAL A 87 7.57 8.23 1.78
C VAL A 87 6.36 8.30 2.70
N VAL A 88 6.57 8.66 3.96
CA VAL A 88 5.46 9.01 4.87
C VAL A 88 5.36 10.53 4.91
N PRO A 89 4.36 11.15 4.23
CA PRO A 89 4.26 12.59 4.14
C PRO A 89 4.06 13.26 5.51
N SER A 90 4.84 14.32 5.77
CA SER A 90 4.79 15.05 7.02
C SER A 90 5.20 16.52 6.81
N GLY A 91 4.29 17.46 6.95
CA GLY A 91 4.56 18.86 6.69
C GLY A 91 5.04 19.09 5.25
N ASN A 92 6.21 19.68 5.09
CA ASN A 92 6.83 19.91 3.78
C ASN A 92 7.55 18.66 3.20
N TYR A 93 7.38 17.50 3.80
CA TYR A 93 8.05 16.26 3.42
C TYR A 93 7.07 15.29 2.77
N GLY A 94 7.17 15.11 1.46
CA GLY A 94 6.36 14.23 0.63
C GLY A 94 6.99 14.08 -0.75
N ALA A 95 6.55 13.10 -1.53
CA ALA A 95 7.18 12.73 -2.80
C ALA A 95 6.84 13.65 -3.98
N TYR A 96 5.86 14.57 -3.86
CA TYR A 96 5.53 15.50 -4.95
C TYR A 96 6.52 16.66 -5.00
N ARG A 97 7.77 16.34 -5.32
CA ARG A 97 8.89 17.28 -5.39
C ARG A 97 9.99 16.75 -6.31
N GLU A 98 10.82 17.64 -6.83
CA GLU A 98 11.91 17.28 -7.77
C GLU A 98 13.08 16.57 -7.08
N GLN A 99 13.32 16.87 -5.79
CA GLN A 99 14.36 16.23 -4.99
C GLN A 99 13.82 15.87 -3.62
N ILE A 100 14.13 14.69 -3.14
CA ILE A 100 13.75 14.23 -1.81
C ILE A 100 14.93 13.59 -1.09
N VAL A 101 15.06 13.90 0.20
CA VAL A 101 16.05 13.28 1.09
C VAL A 101 15.34 12.28 1.99
N LEU A 102 15.80 11.04 2.02
CA LEU A 102 15.17 9.93 2.71
C LEU A 102 16.17 9.20 3.59
N ASP A 103 15.69 8.55 4.65
CA ASP A 103 16.47 7.55 5.37
C ASP A 103 16.89 6.42 4.40
N GLN A 104 18.13 5.93 4.55
CA GLN A 104 18.66 4.89 3.66
C GLN A 104 17.81 3.60 3.65
N ASN A 105 17.06 3.30 4.72
CA ASN A 105 16.21 2.12 4.80
C ASN A 105 14.89 2.28 4.03
N ALA A 106 14.52 3.51 3.68
CA ALA A 106 13.34 3.79 2.87
C ALA A 106 13.60 3.66 1.36
N VAL A 107 14.84 3.41 0.94
CA VAL A 107 15.26 3.43 -0.47
C VAL A 107 15.75 2.05 -0.90
N VAL A 108 15.22 1.57 -2.02
CA VAL A 108 15.65 0.32 -2.68
C VAL A 108 15.88 0.56 -4.17
N ARG A 109 16.65 -0.32 -4.82
CA ARG A 109 16.79 -0.27 -6.27
C ARG A 109 15.45 -0.48 -6.95
N ALA A 110 15.20 0.29 -8.00
CA ALA A 110 14.08 0.01 -8.91
C ALA A 110 14.29 -1.36 -9.57
N PRO A 111 13.22 -2.10 -9.89
CA PRO A 111 13.35 -3.33 -10.65
C PRO A 111 14.02 -3.06 -12.00
N LYS A 112 14.81 -4.02 -12.47
CA LYS A 112 15.49 -3.90 -13.79
C LYS A 112 14.47 -3.73 -14.90
N ASP A 113 14.84 -2.93 -15.89
CA ASP A 113 14.07 -2.71 -17.12
C ASP A 113 12.67 -2.09 -16.86
N THR A 114 12.47 -1.44 -15.71
CA THR A 114 11.26 -0.66 -15.41
C THR A 114 11.53 0.84 -15.59
N SER A 115 10.53 1.57 -16.07
CA SER A 115 10.56 3.03 -16.05
C SER A 115 10.33 3.55 -14.63
N HIS A 116 10.76 4.80 -14.35
CA HIS A 116 10.45 5.44 -13.07
C HIS A 116 8.94 5.55 -12.81
N ILE A 117 8.13 5.66 -13.89
CA ILE A 117 6.66 5.70 -13.79
C ILE A 117 6.12 4.36 -13.29
N GLU A 118 6.63 3.25 -13.75
CA GLU A 118 6.27 1.92 -13.26
C GLU A 118 6.81 1.68 -11.85
N ALA A 119 8.09 1.98 -11.63
CA ALA A 119 8.75 1.76 -10.33
C ALA A 119 8.06 2.52 -9.18
N CYS A 120 7.60 3.77 -9.41
CA CYS A 120 6.92 4.53 -8.34
C CYS A 120 5.55 3.97 -7.95
N THR A 121 4.96 3.05 -8.71
CA THR A 121 3.68 2.45 -8.34
C THR A 121 3.81 1.30 -7.33
N LEU A 122 5.04 0.82 -7.11
CA LEU A 122 5.31 -0.36 -6.28
C LEU A 122 5.27 -0.07 -4.77
N PRO A 123 6.03 0.91 -4.22
CA PRO A 123 6.41 0.89 -2.80
C PRO A 123 5.21 0.86 -1.85
N MET A 124 4.32 1.83 -1.88
CA MET A 124 3.24 1.96 -0.90
C MET A 124 2.24 0.80 -0.99
N ASN A 125 1.83 0.43 -2.21
CA ASN A 125 0.82 -0.61 -2.38
C ASN A 125 1.36 -2.01 -2.08
N SER A 126 2.60 -2.33 -2.49
CA SER A 126 3.20 -3.64 -2.22
C SER A 126 3.50 -3.82 -0.73
N LEU A 127 4.06 -2.81 -0.06
CA LEU A 127 4.28 -2.83 1.39
C LEU A 127 2.96 -2.93 2.18
N THR A 128 1.92 -2.22 1.75
CA THR A 128 0.60 -2.34 2.37
C THR A 128 0.05 -3.76 2.21
N ALA A 129 0.20 -4.35 1.02
CA ALA A 129 -0.24 -5.72 0.76
C ALA A 129 0.54 -6.75 1.60
N ARG A 130 1.89 -6.63 1.67
CA ARG A 130 2.74 -7.50 2.48
C ARG A 130 2.38 -7.41 3.95
N LEU A 131 2.27 -6.20 4.50
CA LEU A 131 1.86 -5.97 5.88
C LEU A 131 0.47 -6.58 6.18
N SER A 132 -0.48 -6.47 5.25
CA SER A 132 -1.80 -7.10 5.40
C SER A 132 -1.69 -8.62 5.56
N LEU A 133 -0.88 -9.27 4.72
CA LEU A 133 -0.67 -10.73 4.79
C LEU A 133 0.05 -11.14 6.08
N ASP A 134 1.04 -10.36 6.52
CA ASP A 134 1.74 -10.61 7.79
C ASP A 134 0.81 -10.48 9.00
N LEU A 135 -0.06 -9.46 9.01
CA LEU A 135 -1.07 -9.27 10.06
C LEU A 135 -2.12 -10.39 10.08
N LEU A 136 -2.52 -10.91 8.92
CA LEU A 136 -3.43 -12.05 8.84
C LEU A 136 -2.79 -13.35 9.34
N GLY A 137 -1.47 -13.49 9.23
CA GLY A 137 -0.71 -14.62 9.78
C GLY A 137 -1.05 -15.97 9.18
N LEU A 138 -1.63 -16.01 7.97
CA LEU A 138 -2.05 -17.25 7.29
C LEU A 138 -0.85 -18.10 6.91
N LYS A 139 -1.09 -19.40 6.77
CA LYS A 139 -0.09 -20.42 6.40
C LYS A 139 -0.40 -21.00 5.04
N GLU A 140 0.62 -21.55 4.38
CA GLU A 140 0.49 -22.28 3.12
C GLU A 140 -0.71 -23.25 3.16
N GLY A 141 -1.47 -23.28 2.08
CA GLY A 141 -2.68 -24.08 1.93
C GLY A 141 -3.96 -23.50 2.54
N GLN A 142 -3.88 -22.44 3.34
CA GLN A 142 -5.06 -21.75 3.86
C GLN A 142 -5.73 -20.88 2.80
N VAL A 143 -6.99 -20.48 3.06
CA VAL A 143 -7.84 -19.76 2.13
C VAL A 143 -7.94 -18.29 2.53
N LEU A 144 -7.51 -17.42 1.62
CA LEU A 144 -7.63 -15.97 1.73
C LEU A 144 -8.70 -15.45 0.77
N ALA A 145 -9.63 -14.65 1.26
CA ALA A 145 -10.50 -13.85 0.41
C ALA A 145 -10.03 -12.40 0.36
N VAL A 146 -10.03 -11.82 -0.84
CA VAL A 146 -9.56 -10.45 -1.09
C VAL A 146 -10.72 -9.64 -1.66
N THR A 147 -11.01 -8.48 -1.10
CA THR A 147 -11.98 -7.54 -1.66
C THR A 147 -11.28 -6.38 -2.36
N GLY A 148 -11.88 -5.85 -3.43
CA GLY A 148 -11.24 -4.86 -4.29
C GLY A 148 -10.05 -5.44 -5.07
N SER A 149 -10.11 -6.70 -5.38
CA SER A 149 -9.02 -7.50 -5.96
C SER A 149 -8.41 -6.95 -7.25
N PRO A 150 -9.16 -6.34 -8.20
CA PRO A 150 -8.59 -5.74 -9.40
C PRO A 150 -7.88 -4.40 -9.15
N GLY A 151 -8.04 -3.81 -7.97
CA GLY A 151 -7.37 -2.57 -7.61
C GLY A 151 -5.88 -2.76 -7.34
N ALA A 152 -5.10 -1.66 -7.29
CA ALA A 152 -3.65 -1.72 -7.07
C ALA A 152 -3.28 -2.52 -5.81
N TYR A 153 -3.84 -2.18 -4.65
CA TYR A 153 -3.61 -2.92 -3.42
C TYR A 153 -4.04 -4.39 -3.54
N GLY A 154 -5.29 -4.65 -4.00
CA GLY A 154 -5.82 -6.02 -4.11
C GLY A 154 -5.01 -6.90 -5.05
N GLY A 155 -4.56 -6.35 -6.18
CA GLY A 155 -3.71 -7.06 -7.13
C GLY A 155 -2.35 -7.48 -6.55
N TYR A 156 -1.73 -6.63 -5.70
CA TYR A 156 -0.52 -7.04 -4.97
C TYR A 156 -0.81 -8.08 -3.89
N VAL A 157 -1.92 -7.95 -3.15
CA VAL A 157 -2.32 -8.97 -2.16
C VAL A 157 -2.48 -10.33 -2.83
N VAL A 158 -3.18 -10.39 -3.98
CA VAL A 158 -3.36 -11.63 -4.74
C VAL A 158 -2.01 -12.28 -5.09
N GLN A 159 -1.12 -11.53 -5.73
CA GLN A 159 0.17 -12.07 -6.19
C GLN A 159 1.05 -12.53 -5.04
N LEU A 160 1.16 -11.74 -3.97
CA LEU A 160 1.94 -12.10 -2.79
C LEU A 160 1.33 -13.31 -2.07
N ALA A 161 0.00 -13.37 -1.91
CA ALA A 161 -0.70 -14.50 -1.32
C ALA A 161 -0.47 -15.80 -2.12
N LYS A 162 -0.46 -15.71 -3.45
CA LYS A 162 -0.11 -16.86 -4.31
C LYS A 162 1.34 -17.29 -4.12
N ALA A 163 2.27 -16.36 -3.97
CA ALA A 163 3.67 -16.66 -3.67
C ALA A 163 3.85 -17.32 -2.28
N ASP A 164 3.01 -16.93 -1.31
CA ASP A 164 2.96 -17.54 0.03
C ASP A 164 2.24 -18.90 0.05
N GLY A 165 1.78 -19.42 -1.10
CA GLY A 165 1.11 -20.73 -1.21
C GLY A 165 -0.34 -20.75 -0.73
N LEU A 166 -1.01 -19.60 -0.66
CA LEU A 166 -2.42 -19.50 -0.26
C LEU A 166 -3.36 -19.84 -1.43
N THR A 167 -4.55 -20.34 -1.09
CA THR A 167 -5.69 -20.37 -2.02
C THR A 167 -6.40 -19.02 -1.97
N VAL A 168 -6.53 -18.35 -3.13
CA VAL A 168 -7.03 -16.98 -3.20
C VAL A 168 -8.40 -16.91 -3.86
N ILE A 169 -9.36 -16.34 -3.13
CA ILE A 169 -10.69 -15.95 -3.63
C ILE A 169 -10.67 -14.44 -3.88
N ALA A 170 -11.10 -14.01 -5.06
CA ALA A 170 -11.14 -12.60 -5.45
C ALA A 170 -12.55 -12.18 -5.86
N ASP A 171 -12.96 -10.97 -5.47
CA ASP A 171 -14.17 -10.34 -5.97
C ASP A 171 -13.94 -9.70 -7.34
N SER A 172 -14.86 -9.83 -8.27
CA SER A 172 -14.72 -9.28 -9.62
C SER A 172 -16.03 -8.80 -10.23
N ASN A 173 -15.89 -7.86 -11.16
CA ASN A 173 -16.85 -7.67 -12.26
C ASN A 173 -16.37 -8.46 -13.48
N GLU A 174 -17.25 -8.72 -14.45
CA GLU A 174 -16.89 -9.46 -15.67
C GLU A 174 -15.69 -8.87 -16.42
N SER A 175 -15.57 -7.54 -16.44
CA SER A 175 -14.46 -6.84 -17.12
C SER A 175 -13.08 -7.12 -16.53
N ASP A 176 -13.00 -7.56 -15.27
CA ASP A 176 -11.76 -7.69 -14.52
C ASP A 176 -11.30 -9.15 -14.39
N GLU A 177 -12.11 -10.12 -14.82
CA GLU A 177 -11.82 -11.54 -14.63
C GLU A 177 -10.52 -12.00 -15.30
N GLU A 178 -10.24 -11.54 -16.52
CA GLU A 178 -9.03 -11.91 -17.25
C GLU A 178 -7.78 -11.42 -16.52
N LEU A 179 -7.82 -10.19 -15.98
CA LEU A 179 -6.75 -9.66 -15.16
C LEU A 179 -6.53 -10.55 -13.94
N LEU A 180 -7.58 -10.86 -13.19
CA LEU A 180 -7.46 -11.67 -11.96
C LEU A 180 -6.94 -13.08 -12.25
N LYS A 181 -7.37 -13.70 -13.34
CA LYS A 181 -6.84 -14.99 -13.81
C LYS A 181 -5.34 -14.90 -14.12
N SER A 182 -4.90 -13.81 -14.74
CA SER A 182 -3.48 -13.58 -15.03
C SER A 182 -2.62 -13.35 -13.78
N LEU A 183 -3.23 -12.85 -12.69
CA LEU A 183 -2.58 -12.68 -11.38
C LEU A 183 -2.54 -13.97 -10.55
N GLY A 184 -3.16 -15.05 -11.03
CA GLY A 184 -3.12 -16.37 -10.40
C GLY A 184 -4.24 -16.63 -9.39
N VAL A 185 -5.34 -15.90 -9.43
CA VAL A 185 -6.52 -16.14 -8.57
C VAL A 185 -7.09 -17.53 -8.80
N ASP A 186 -7.40 -18.25 -7.73
CA ASP A 186 -7.96 -19.61 -7.81
C ASP A 186 -9.48 -19.60 -7.99
N ILE A 187 -10.18 -18.70 -7.33
CA ILE A 187 -11.63 -18.60 -7.34
C ILE A 187 -12.05 -17.15 -7.50
N ILE A 188 -12.88 -16.88 -8.52
CA ILE A 188 -13.47 -15.57 -8.75
C ILE A 188 -14.94 -15.62 -8.36
N ILE A 189 -15.38 -14.65 -7.56
CA ILE A 189 -16.78 -14.48 -7.16
C ILE A 189 -17.31 -13.11 -7.60
N PRO A 190 -18.63 -12.96 -7.81
CA PRO A 190 -19.20 -11.67 -8.14
C PRO A 190 -18.97 -10.64 -7.03
N ARG A 191 -18.69 -9.39 -7.44
CA ARG A 191 -18.62 -8.25 -6.53
C ARG A 191 -20.03 -7.81 -6.13
N GLY A 192 -20.19 -7.36 -4.88
CA GLY A 192 -21.42 -6.71 -4.42
C GLY A 192 -22.12 -7.42 -3.28
N GLU A 193 -23.43 -7.26 -3.24
CA GLU A 193 -24.29 -7.89 -2.21
C GLU A 193 -24.18 -9.42 -2.26
N GLY A 194 -24.25 -10.06 -1.11
CA GLY A 194 -24.12 -11.52 -1.00
C GLY A 194 -22.69 -12.05 -1.02
N TYR A 195 -21.68 -11.19 -0.84
CA TYR A 195 -20.28 -11.60 -0.81
C TYR A 195 -20.00 -12.75 0.17
N ALA A 196 -20.46 -12.60 1.42
CA ALA A 196 -20.24 -13.61 2.44
C ALA A 196 -21.01 -14.91 2.15
N GLU A 197 -22.25 -14.81 1.70
CA GLU A 197 -23.10 -15.94 1.31
C GLU A 197 -22.47 -16.74 0.16
N THR A 198 -21.95 -16.05 -0.86
CA THR A 198 -21.29 -16.69 -2.00
C THR A 198 -20.05 -17.46 -1.56
N ILE A 199 -19.25 -16.92 -0.66
CA ILE A 199 -18.12 -17.63 -0.05
C ILE A 199 -18.60 -18.84 0.75
N ARG A 200 -19.62 -18.67 1.60
CA ARG A 200 -20.14 -19.74 2.44
C ARG A 200 -20.76 -20.91 1.66
N GLN A 201 -21.24 -20.69 0.45
CA GLN A 201 -21.71 -21.77 -0.42
C GLN A 201 -20.58 -22.74 -0.81
N GLN A 202 -19.36 -22.25 -1.00
CA GLN A 202 -18.20 -23.05 -1.35
C GLN A 202 -17.38 -23.46 -0.11
N PHE A 203 -17.35 -22.61 0.90
CA PHE A 203 -16.65 -22.79 2.18
C PHE A 203 -17.65 -22.65 3.34
N PRO A 204 -18.42 -23.70 3.67
CA PRO A 204 -19.49 -23.62 4.68
C PRO A 204 -19.02 -23.14 6.07
N ASN A 205 -17.77 -23.45 6.43
CA ASN A 205 -17.16 -22.98 7.68
C ASN A 205 -16.55 -21.58 7.56
N GLY A 206 -16.49 -20.98 6.38
CA GLY A 206 -15.83 -19.73 6.08
C GLY A 206 -14.37 -19.90 5.69
N VAL A 207 -13.74 -18.77 5.31
CA VAL A 207 -12.32 -18.68 4.91
C VAL A 207 -11.44 -18.39 6.11
N ASP A 208 -10.15 -18.69 5.98
CA ASP A 208 -9.15 -18.48 7.06
C ASP A 208 -8.89 -17.01 7.31
N GLY A 209 -8.89 -16.19 6.26
CA GLY A 209 -8.67 -14.76 6.39
C GLY A 209 -9.30 -13.93 5.28
N ILE A 210 -9.47 -12.63 5.58
CA ILE A 210 -9.93 -11.61 4.62
C ILE A 210 -8.99 -10.41 4.63
N ALA A 211 -8.53 -10.01 3.43
CA ALA A 211 -7.89 -8.72 3.18
C ALA A 211 -8.92 -7.78 2.53
N ASP A 212 -9.47 -6.84 3.30
CA ASP A 212 -10.54 -5.95 2.86
C ASP A 212 -10.02 -4.64 2.28
N GLY A 213 -9.77 -4.63 0.96
CA GLY A 213 -9.37 -3.46 0.20
C GLY A 213 -10.53 -2.62 -0.34
N ALA A 214 -11.72 -3.20 -0.45
CA ALA A 214 -12.93 -2.49 -0.90
C ALA A 214 -13.73 -1.85 0.25
N LEU A 215 -13.32 -2.05 1.49
CA LEU A 215 -13.97 -1.55 2.69
C LEU A 215 -15.41 -2.08 2.86
N LEU A 216 -15.61 -3.36 2.58
CA LEU A 216 -16.88 -4.04 2.82
C LEU A 216 -17.19 -4.15 4.31
N ASN A 217 -16.14 -4.15 5.15
CA ASN A 217 -16.25 -4.13 6.60
C ASN A 217 -17.21 -5.22 7.13
N GLU A 218 -18.31 -4.81 7.77
CA GLU A 218 -19.30 -5.74 8.34
C GLU A 218 -19.87 -6.73 7.33
N LEU A 219 -20.00 -6.35 6.06
CA LEU A 219 -20.57 -7.21 5.00
C LEU A 219 -19.67 -8.41 4.65
N ALA A 220 -18.36 -8.31 4.97
CA ALA A 220 -17.42 -9.38 4.70
C ALA A 220 -17.16 -10.30 5.91
N ILE A 221 -17.48 -9.87 7.13
CA ILE A 221 -17.13 -10.61 8.37
C ILE A 221 -17.73 -12.02 8.38
N ASP A 222 -18.95 -12.18 7.90
CA ASP A 222 -19.62 -13.47 7.92
C ASP A 222 -18.98 -14.50 6.98
N ALA A 223 -18.12 -14.07 6.07
CA ALA A 223 -17.31 -14.98 5.27
C ALA A 223 -16.12 -15.58 6.03
N VAL A 224 -15.65 -14.96 7.12
CA VAL A 224 -14.54 -15.47 7.94
C VAL A 224 -15.01 -16.63 8.82
N LYS A 225 -14.19 -17.67 8.95
CA LYS A 225 -14.44 -18.76 9.90
C LYS A 225 -14.25 -18.31 11.36
N ASP A 226 -14.75 -19.10 12.32
CA ASP A 226 -14.45 -18.88 13.73
C ASP A 226 -12.93 -19.04 13.96
N GLY A 227 -12.32 -18.12 14.72
CA GLY A 227 -10.88 -18.07 14.94
C GLY A 227 -10.06 -17.67 13.71
N GLY A 228 -10.69 -17.15 12.65
CA GLY A 228 -10.00 -16.60 11.48
C GLY A 228 -9.55 -15.16 11.68
N SER A 229 -8.94 -14.57 10.64
CA SER A 229 -8.35 -13.23 10.69
C SER A 229 -9.00 -12.29 9.66
N PHE A 230 -9.11 -11.01 10.02
CA PHE A 230 -9.62 -9.96 9.14
C PHE A 230 -8.73 -8.72 9.21
N THR A 231 -8.30 -8.20 8.08
CA THR A 231 -7.60 -6.90 8.04
C THR A 231 -8.26 -5.95 7.05
N SER A 232 -8.26 -4.66 7.39
CA SER A 232 -8.78 -3.58 6.55
C SER A 232 -7.77 -2.45 6.43
N ILE A 233 -7.75 -1.79 5.27
CA ILE A 233 -6.79 -0.71 4.96
C ILE A 233 -7.22 0.68 5.45
N ARG A 234 -8.37 0.84 6.16
CA ARG A 234 -8.88 2.15 6.60
C ARG A 234 -9.52 2.16 7.99
N GLY A 235 -8.87 1.49 8.92
CA GLY A 235 -9.19 1.70 10.34
C GLY A 235 -10.45 1.01 10.87
N PHE A 236 -11.03 0.07 10.12
CA PHE A 236 -12.09 -0.77 10.65
C PHE A 236 -11.53 -1.74 11.70
N LYS A 237 -12.07 -1.69 12.91
CA LYS A 237 -11.59 -2.51 14.03
C LYS A 237 -12.45 -3.73 14.31
N GLY A 238 -13.61 -3.83 13.67
CA GLY A 238 -14.59 -4.86 13.97
C GLY A 238 -15.15 -4.78 15.41
N LYS A 239 -15.94 -5.78 15.74
CA LYS A 239 -16.36 -6.04 17.13
C LYS A 239 -15.90 -7.44 17.49
N PRO A 240 -15.40 -7.69 18.71
CA PRO A 240 -15.04 -9.03 19.14
C PRO A 240 -16.22 -9.99 18.93
N GLN A 241 -16.04 -10.97 18.07
CA GLN A 241 -17.04 -11.99 17.77
C GLN A 241 -16.35 -13.24 17.18
N ARG A 242 -16.88 -14.40 17.47
CA ARG A 242 -16.44 -15.68 16.91
C ARG A 242 -14.91 -15.89 16.94
N GLU A 243 -14.22 -15.29 17.92
CA GLU A 243 -12.76 -15.32 18.08
C GLU A 243 -11.98 -14.84 16.81
N ILE A 244 -12.62 -14.01 15.97
CA ILE A 244 -11.97 -13.41 14.79
C ILE A 244 -10.96 -12.36 15.25
N ASP A 245 -9.74 -12.44 14.71
CA ASP A 245 -8.71 -11.42 14.91
C ASP A 245 -8.90 -10.27 13.92
N PHE A 246 -9.21 -9.08 14.44
CA PHE A 246 -9.41 -7.87 13.63
C PHE A 246 -8.21 -6.95 13.71
N THR A 247 -7.57 -6.73 12.56
CA THR A 247 -6.43 -5.83 12.45
C THR A 247 -6.71 -4.70 11.45
N THR A 248 -5.92 -3.65 11.55
CA THR A 248 -5.90 -2.57 10.57
C THR A 248 -4.52 -2.48 9.96
N THR A 249 -4.46 -2.55 8.63
CA THR A 249 -3.22 -2.33 7.91
C THR A 249 -2.94 -0.84 7.81
N TRP A 250 -1.84 -0.41 8.42
CA TRP A 250 -1.39 0.98 8.37
C TRP A 250 0.13 1.04 8.27
N VAL A 251 0.63 1.40 7.10
CA VAL A 251 2.07 1.53 6.87
C VAL A 251 2.54 2.87 7.41
N THR A 252 3.15 2.88 8.59
CA THR A 252 3.68 4.07 9.27
C THR A 252 5.18 4.07 9.44
N ALA A 253 5.77 2.88 9.48
CA ALA A 253 7.22 2.67 9.53
C ALA A 253 7.52 1.36 8.81
N TYR A 254 8.55 1.33 8.00
CA TYR A 254 8.92 0.19 7.20
C TYR A 254 10.41 0.18 6.91
N ASP A 255 10.91 -0.98 6.66
CA ASP A 255 12.25 -1.22 6.14
C ASP A 255 12.13 -1.80 4.73
N CYS A 256 12.24 -0.93 3.73
CA CYS A 256 12.14 -1.34 2.33
C CYS A 256 13.17 -2.42 1.95
N LYS A 257 14.34 -2.45 2.60
CA LYS A 257 15.36 -3.49 2.35
C LYS A 257 14.91 -4.86 2.80
N LYS A 258 14.01 -4.92 3.79
CA LYS A 258 13.50 -6.17 4.33
C LYS A 258 12.24 -6.64 3.61
N ASP A 259 11.37 -5.69 3.24
CA ASP A 259 9.98 -5.99 2.89
C ASP A 259 9.66 -5.80 1.39
N ILE A 260 10.58 -5.27 0.59
CA ILE A 260 10.57 -5.19 -0.87
C ILE A 260 11.83 -5.91 -1.39
#